data_d58b0f864c99abeac5b2adebfee5f052
#
_entry.id   d58b0f864c99abeac5b2adebfee5f052
#
_cell.length_a   1.000
_cell.length_b   1.000
_cell.length_c   1.000
_cell.angle_alpha   90.00
_cell.angle_beta   90.00
_cell.angle_gamma   90.00
#
_symmetry.space_group_name_H-M   'P 1'
#
loop_
_entity.id
_entity.type
_entity.pdbx_description
1 polymer ?
#
loop_
_entity_poly.entity_id
_entity_poly.type
_entity_poly.pdbx_seq_one_letter_code
_entity_poly.pdbx_strand_id
1 'polypeptide(L)'
;AKFTVIIANFYNEGYNIHTSLAQLFWIENNSNVRKLLLIGSEPLSIKEHFSGFTDIKELKRRLRTNNHIEIFDDNFSRYSQRFRQLFGMNSDKAIELFYQTVSMKSVSSLTSFVREQMLEPTNIQEQIEELKKRFDNLHQAHAAVMEARKQRDILNPLTELDHDYSQTEEL
;
A
#
# COMPACT_ATOMS: atom_id res chain seq x y z
N ALA A 1 7.60 29.14 -25.70
CA ALA A 1 7.32 28.64 -24.35
C ALA A 1 8.58 27.97 -23.81
N LYS A 2 8.91 28.19 -22.50
CA LYS A 2 10.00 27.47 -21.86
C LYS A 2 9.44 26.16 -21.35
N PHE A 3 10.02 25.05 -21.76
CA PHE A 3 9.64 23.71 -21.32
C PHE A 3 10.89 22.89 -21.02
N THR A 4 10.73 21.89 -20.17
CA THR A 4 11.76 20.91 -19.83
C THR A 4 11.21 19.52 -20.07
N VAL A 5 12.00 18.66 -20.70
CA VAL A 5 11.66 17.26 -20.96
C VAL A 5 12.67 16.37 -20.26
N ILE A 6 12.19 15.38 -19.54
CA ILE A 6 12.99 14.31 -18.94
C ILE A 6 12.52 13.00 -19.58
N ILE A 7 13.44 12.22 -20.13
CA ILE A 7 13.15 10.90 -20.72
C ILE A 7 14.05 9.85 -20.10
N ALA A 8 13.46 8.71 -19.77
CA ALA A 8 14.17 7.51 -19.40
C ALA A 8 13.71 6.35 -20.30
N ASN A 9 14.63 5.79 -21.06
CA ASN A 9 14.38 4.64 -21.92
C ASN A 9 14.93 3.37 -21.26
N PHE A 10 14.07 2.38 -21.13
CA PHE A 10 14.41 1.05 -20.58
C PHE A 10 14.25 0.01 -21.68
N TYR A 11 15.17 -0.93 -21.75
CA TYR A 11 15.10 -2.05 -22.65
C TYR A 11 15.30 -3.35 -21.88
N ASN A 12 14.34 -4.26 -22.01
CA ASN A 12 14.45 -5.60 -21.46
C ASN A 12 14.81 -6.57 -22.59
N GLU A 13 16.07 -7.00 -22.62
CA GLU A 13 16.60 -7.86 -23.65
C GLU A 13 15.93 -9.23 -23.67
N GLY A 14 15.62 -9.80 -22.49
CA GLY A 14 15.00 -11.13 -22.36
C GLY A 14 13.61 -11.23 -22.95
N TYR A 15 12.84 -10.14 -22.92
CA TYR A 15 11.48 -10.08 -23.48
C TYR A 15 11.39 -9.23 -24.75
N ASN A 16 12.49 -8.62 -25.19
CA ASN A 16 12.52 -7.69 -26.30
C ASN A 16 11.48 -6.56 -26.17
N ILE A 17 11.36 -6.00 -24.96
CA ILE A 17 10.38 -4.96 -24.64
C ILE A 17 11.09 -3.63 -24.37
N HIS A 18 10.66 -2.59 -25.06
CA HIS A 18 11.02 -1.20 -24.76
C HIS A 18 9.95 -0.57 -23.87
N THR A 19 10.39 0.18 -22.88
CA THR A 19 9.53 1.03 -22.05
C THR A 19 10.21 2.38 -21.89
N SER A 20 9.55 3.41 -22.38
CA SER A 20 10.02 4.79 -22.28
C SER A 20 9.13 5.57 -21.34
N LEU A 21 9.72 6.24 -20.37
CA LEU A 21 9.03 7.15 -19.46
C LEU A 21 9.43 8.57 -19.82
N ALA A 22 8.45 9.44 -20.04
CA ALA A 22 8.73 10.84 -20.31
C ALA A 22 7.88 11.77 -19.44
N GLN A 23 8.50 12.85 -19.01
CA GLN A 23 7.85 13.93 -18.28
C GLN A 23 8.19 15.25 -18.95
N LEU A 24 7.16 15.99 -19.30
CA LEU A 24 7.26 17.33 -19.86
C LEU A 24 6.73 18.33 -18.83
N PHE A 25 7.51 19.36 -18.57
CA PHE A 25 7.14 20.47 -17.68
C PHE A 25 7.13 21.78 -18.46
N TRP A 26 6.14 22.62 -18.24
CA TRP A 26 6.08 23.98 -18.76
C TRP A 26 5.43 24.92 -17.77
N ILE A 27 5.68 26.22 -17.94
CA ILE A 27 5.08 27.26 -17.10
C ILE A 27 3.87 27.82 -17.87
N GLU A 28 2.71 27.81 -17.23
CA GLU A 28 1.48 28.44 -17.72
C GLU A 28 1.21 29.68 -16.88
N ASN A 29 0.91 30.81 -17.54
CA ASN A 29 0.47 32.07 -16.92
C ASN A 29 1.12 32.39 -15.55
N ASN A 30 2.34 32.89 -15.60
CA ASN A 30 3.08 33.57 -14.50
C ASN A 30 3.51 32.80 -13.27
N SER A 31 3.24 31.52 -13.07
CA SER A 31 3.89 30.75 -11.99
C SER A 31 3.46 29.29 -11.86
N ASN A 32 2.39 28.87 -12.54
CA ASN A 32 1.91 27.50 -12.39
C ASN A 32 2.71 26.54 -13.30
N VAL A 33 3.46 25.64 -12.68
CA VAL A 33 4.13 24.56 -13.41
C VAL A 33 3.09 23.49 -13.76
N ARG A 34 2.91 23.28 -15.06
CA ARG A 34 2.12 22.17 -15.58
C ARG A 34 3.04 21.02 -15.96
N LYS A 35 2.53 19.83 -15.86
CA LYS A 35 3.26 18.62 -16.27
C LYS A 35 2.41 17.75 -17.19
N LEU A 36 3.10 16.99 -18.02
CA LEU A 36 2.55 15.97 -18.88
C LEU A 36 3.36 14.70 -18.68
N LEU A 37 2.69 13.63 -18.29
CA LEU A 37 3.29 12.33 -18.05
C LEU A 37 2.97 11.41 -19.20
N LEU A 38 3.99 10.70 -19.69
CA LEU A 38 3.88 9.83 -20.86
C LEU A 38 4.60 8.51 -20.62
N ILE A 39 4.04 7.47 -21.20
CA ILE A 39 4.68 6.15 -21.28
C ILE A 39 4.69 5.74 -22.76
N GLY A 40 5.85 5.33 -23.26
CA GLY A 40 6.01 4.81 -24.62
C GLY A 40 6.39 3.34 -24.62
N SER A 41 5.90 2.59 -25.57
CA SER A 41 6.32 1.22 -25.87
C SER A 41 7.49 1.14 -26.86
N GLU A 42 8.01 2.29 -27.29
CA GLU A 42 9.17 2.45 -28.18
C GLU A 42 10.17 3.46 -27.57
N PRO A 43 11.43 3.46 -28.01
CA PRO A 43 12.40 4.45 -27.55
C PRO A 43 11.96 5.87 -27.91
N LEU A 44 11.81 6.73 -26.93
CA LEU A 44 11.50 8.14 -27.15
C LEU A 44 12.77 8.97 -27.29
N SER A 45 12.76 9.90 -28.27
CA SER A 45 13.85 10.85 -28.50
C SER A 45 13.35 12.29 -28.37
N ILE A 46 14.16 13.14 -27.71
CA ILE A 46 13.83 14.57 -27.56
C ILE A 46 13.71 15.24 -28.92
N LYS A 47 14.64 14.92 -29.82
CA LYS A 47 14.69 15.55 -31.16
C LYS A 47 13.50 15.19 -32.03
N GLU A 48 13.03 13.95 -31.98
CA GLU A 48 11.97 13.45 -32.84
C GLU A 48 10.58 13.72 -32.28
N HIS A 49 10.42 13.50 -30.97
CA HIS A 49 9.09 13.51 -30.35
C HIS A 49 8.74 14.84 -29.68
N PHE A 50 9.75 15.58 -29.18
CA PHE A 50 9.56 16.78 -28.36
C PHE A 50 10.17 18.04 -28.93
N SER A 51 10.49 18.07 -30.26
CA SER A 51 10.97 19.25 -30.95
C SER A 51 9.98 19.70 -32.01
N GLY A 52 10.18 20.92 -32.54
CA GLY A 52 9.45 21.44 -33.70
C GLY A 52 7.96 21.71 -33.46
N PHE A 53 7.55 22.04 -32.26
CA PHE A 53 6.18 22.46 -31.93
C PHE A 53 6.14 23.92 -31.47
N THR A 54 5.05 24.60 -31.77
CA THR A 54 4.84 26.00 -31.40
C THR A 54 4.04 26.10 -30.10
N ASP A 55 3.10 25.17 -29.87
CA ASP A 55 2.22 25.15 -28.73
C ASP A 55 2.15 23.73 -28.14
N ILE A 56 1.97 23.66 -26.82
CA ILE A 56 1.80 22.40 -26.06
C ILE A 56 0.57 21.62 -26.54
N LYS A 57 -0.48 22.31 -26.99
CA LYS A 57 -1.68 21.65 -27.55
C LYS A 57 -1.36 20.90 -28.85
N GLU A 58 -0.54 21.47 -29.69
CA GLU A 58 -0.06 20.84 -30.90
C GLU A 58 0.78 19.60 -30.62
N LEU A 59 1.72 19.72 -29.64
CA LEU A 59 2.52 18.60 -29.19
C LEU A 59 1.64 17.47 -28.64
N LYS A 60 0.69 17.77 -27.76
CA LYS A 60 -0.24 16.78 -27.24
C LYS A 60 -1.03 16.06 -28.34
N ARG A 61 -1.51 16.80 -29.35
CA ARG A 61 -2.22 16.21 -30.48
C ARG A 61 -1.32 15.26 -31.26
N ARG A 62 -0.08 15.67 -31.57
CA ARG A 62 0.90 14.85 -32.28
C ARG A 62 1.24 13.56 -31.51
N LEU A 63 1.47 13.68 -30.20
CA LEU A 63 1.76 12.52 -29.35
C LEU A 63 0.58 11.56 -29.21
N ARG A 64 -0.67 12.06 -29.20
CA ARG A 64 -1.89 11.23 -29.17
C ARG A 64 -2.12 10.45 -30.47
N THR A 65 -1.61 10.93 -31.57
CA THR A 65 -1.71 10.23 -32.86
C THR A 65 -0.77 9.01 -32.93
N ASN A 66 0.24 8.97 -32.10
CA ASN A 66 1.15 7.84 -31.98
C ASN A 66 0.56 6.78 -31.05
N ASN A 67 0.17 5.63 -31.61
CA ASN A 67 -0.42 4.51 -30.86
C ASN A 67 0.55 3.87 -29.83
N HIS A 68 1.84 4.16 -29.93
CA HIS A 68 2.87 3.65 -29.03
C HIS A 68 3.09 4.54 -27.80
N ILE A 69 2.36 5.66 -27.67
CA ILE A 69 2.51 6.62 -26.57
C ILE A 69 1.19 6.75 -25.81
N GLU A 70 1.22 6.39 -24.54
CA GLU A 70 0.12 6.62 -23.60
C GLU A 70 0.34 7.96 -22.88
N ILE A 71 -0.69 8.82 -22.86
CA ILE A 71 -0.64 10.15 -22.22
C ILE A 71 -1.54 10.16 -21.01
N PHE A 72 -0.99 10.60 -19.87
CA PHE A 72 -1.68 10.64 -18.58
C PHE A 72 -2.02 12.05 -18.11
N ASP A 73 -1.71 13.08 -18.93
CA ASP A 73 -1.82 14.48 -18.55
C ASP A 73 -1.19 14.74 -17.15
N ASP A 74 -1.89 15.36 -16.22
CA ASP A 74 -1.41 15.59 -14.84
C ASP A 74 -1.90 14.50 -13.87
N ASN A 75 -2.42 13.37 -14.37
CA ASN A 75 -2.95 12.29 -13.55
C ASN A 75 -1.85 11.32 -13.13
N PHE A 76 -1.17 11.66 -12.03
CA PHE A 76 -0.08 10.84 -11.48
C PHE A 76 -0.56 9.45 -11.01
N SER A 77 -1.78 9.33 -10.49
CA SER A 77 -2.30 8.04 -10.00
C SER A 77 -2.40 7.01 -11.12
N ARG A 78 -2.98 7.38 -12.28
CA ARG A 78 -3.07 6.49 -13.45
C ARG A 78 -1.68 6.19 -14.03
N TYR A 79 -0.80 7.18 -14.09
CA TYR A 79 0.58 6.99 -14.53
C TYR A 79 1.34 6.01 -13.63
N SER A 80 1.25 6.18 -12.31
CA SER A 80 1.87 5.29 -11.32
C SER A 80 1.33 3.87 -11.40
N GLN A 81 0.02 3.70 -11.58
CA GLN A 81 -0.59 2.39 -11.76
C GLN A 81 -0.05 1.70 -13.02
N ARG A 82 0.02 2.42 -14.15
CA ARG A 82 0.56 1.88 -15.40
C ARG A 82 2.04 1.55 -15.31
N PHE A 83 2.82 2.43 -14.66
CA PHE A 83 4.23 2.18 -14.34
C PHE A 83 4.41 0.87 -13.57
N ARG A 84 3.64 0.67 -12.49
CA ARG A 84 3.70 -0.56 -11.70
C ARG A 84 3.41 -1.81 -12.53
N GLN A 85 2.40 -1.76 -13.38
CA GLN A 85 2.05 -2.88 -14.27
C GLN A 85 3.19 -3.23 -15.22
N LEU A 86 3.82 -2.23 -15.83
CA LEU A 86 4.91 -2.43 -16.79
C LEU A 86 6.18 -3.00 -16.14
N PHE A 87 6.46 -2.61 -14.91
CA PHE A 87 7.64 -3.07 -14.18
C PHE A 87 7.36 -4.24 -13.22
N GLY A 88 6.17 -4.83 -13.28
CA GLY A 88 5.81 -6.00 -12.47
C GLY A 88 5.73 -5.73 -10.96
N MET A 89 5.49 -4.47 -10.57
CA MET A 89 5.39 -4.07 -9.16
C MET A 89 3.96 -4.27 -8.65
N ASN A 90 3.73 -5.29 -7.83
CA ASN A 90 2.39 -5.64 -7.36
C ASN A 90 1.92 -4.84 -6.13
N SER A 91 2.79 -4.02 -5.53
CA SER A 91 2.49 -3.28 -4.30
C SER A 91 2.93 -1.82 -4.37
N ASP A 92 2.16 -0.92 -3.73
CA ASP A 92 2.56 0.48 -3.56
C ASP A 92 3.82 0.62 -2.71
N LYS A 93 4.01 -0.28 -1.73
CA LYS A 93 5.23 -0.36 -0.92
C LYS A 93 6.49 -0.64 -1.76
N ALA A 94 6.37 -1.35 -2.88
CA ALA A 94 7.50 -1.62 -3.76
C ALA A 94 8.04 -0.35 -4.43
N ILE A 95 7.18 0.60 -4.79
CA ILE A 95 7.60 1.90 -5.31
C ILE A 95 8.29 2.72 -4.23
N GLU A 96 7.75 2.74 -3.03
CA GLU A 96 8.35 3.45 -1.90
C GLU A 96 9.74 2.91 -1.58
N LEU A 97 9.88 1.58 -1.52
CA LEU A 97 11.17 0.91 -1.35
C LEU A 97 12.16 1.27 -2.47
N PHE A 98 11.69 1.30 -3.72
CA PHE A 98 12.50 1.70 -4.86
C PHE A 98 13.02 3.14 -4.71
N TYR A 99 12.14 4.08 -4.35
CA TYR A 99 12.53 5.48 -4.09
C TYR A 99 13.56 5.59 -2.98
N GLN A 100 13.34 4.91 -1.88
CA GLN A 100 14.26 4.90 -0.74
C GLN A 100 15.62 4.33 -1.16
N THR A 101 15.62 3.20 -1.87
CA THR A 101 16.86 2.54 -2.33
C THR A 101 17.66 3.43 -3.29
N VAL A 102 17.00 4.06 -4.27
CA VAL A 102 17.65 4.97 -5.24
C VAL A 102 18.14 6.25 -4.58
N SER A 103 17.47 6.73 -3.54
CA SER A 103 17.83 7.94 -2.80
C SER A 103 18.98 7.73 -1.81
N MET A 104 19.30 6.47 -1.50
CA MET A 104 20.38 6.15 -0.56
C MET A 104 21.73 6.36 -1.20
N LYS A 105 22.57 7.21 -0.59
CA LYS A 105 23.95 7.44 -1.03
C LYS A 105 24.91 6.31 -0.61
N SER A 106 24.59 5.63 0.49
CA SER A 106 25.36 4.49 1.00
C SER A 106 24.50 3.61 1.90
N VAL A 107 24.73 2.31 1.87
CA VAL A 107 24.12 1.35 2.80
C VAL A 107 25.09 1.15 3.95
N SER A 108 24.83 1.76 5.11
CA SER A 108 25.70 1.66 6.28
C SER A 108 25.73 0.26 6.90
N SER A 109 24.59 -0.43 6.88
CA SER A 109 24.43 -1.81 7.35
C SER A 109 23.32 -2.52 6.60
N LEU A 110 23.63 -3.67 6.01
CA LEU A 110 22.64 -4.51 5.32
C LEU A 110 21.52 -4.97 6.26
N THR A 111 21.89 -5.29 7.50
CA THR A 111 20.91 -5.74 8.51
C THR A 111 19.91 -4.64 8.87
N SER A 112 20.40 -3.41 9.08
CA SER A 112 19.51 -2.26 9.34
C SER A 112 18.62 -1.96 8.14
N PHE A 113 19.20 -1.98 6.94
CA PHE A 113 18.44 -1.78 5.70
C PHE A 113 17.31 -2.80 5.54
N VAL A 114 17.58 -4.10 5.69
CA VAL A 114 16.56 -5.15 5.59
C VAL A 114 15.49 -4.98 6.67
N ARG A 115 15.88 -4.66 7.90
CA ARG A 115 14.94 -4.46 9.01
C ARG A 115 14.02 -3.28 8.80
N GLU A 116 14.52 -2.16 8.33
CA GLU A 116 13.77 -0.92 8.19
C GLU A 116 12.95 -0.86 6.90
N GLN A 117 13.43 -1.48 5.82
CA GLN A 117 12.88 -1.31 4.50
C GLN A 117 12.10 -2.53 3.97
N MET A 118 12.51 -3.73 4.37
CA MET A 118 11.92 -4.97 3.84
C MET A 118 11.02 -5.69 4.85
N LEU A 119 11.25 -5.49 6.16
CA LEU A 119 10.38 -6.04 7.19
C LEU A 119 9.27 -5.05 7.49
N GLU A 120 8.03 -5.51 7.45
CA GLU A 120 6.91 -4.70 7.93
C GLU A 120 7.11 -4.40 9.42
N PRO A 121 7.01 -3.13 9.85
CA PRO A 121 7.00 -2.81 11.26
C PRO A 121 5.78 -3.48 11.89
N THR A 122 6.01 -4.62 12.52
CA THR A 122 4.96 -5.28 13.28
C THR A 122 4.68 -4.41 14.50
N ASN A 123 3.47 -3.94 14.65
CA ASN A 123 3.07 -3.15 15.82
C ASN A 123 2.93 -4.08 17.04
N ILE A 124 4.09 -4.52 17.57
CA ILE A 124 4.18 -5.45 18.69
C ILE A 124 3.42 -4.90 19.90
N GLN A 125 3.42 -3.58 20.07
CA GLN A 125 2.75 -2.96 21.22
C GLN A 125 1.23 -3.15 21.17
N GLU A 126 0.60 -2.98 20.02
CA GLU A 126 -0.85 -3.24 19.87
C GLU A 126 -1.19 -4.70 20.08
N GLN A 127 -0.36 -5.62 19.58
CA GLN A 127 -0.56 -7.05 19.78
C GLN A 127 -0.44 -7.45 21.26
N ILE A 128 0.50 -6.83 22.00
CA ILE A 128 0.65 -7.04 23.44
C ILE A 128 -0.58 -6.54 24.20
N GLU A 129 -1.07 -5.34 23.89
CA GLU A 129 -2.26 -4.77 24.53
C GLU A 129 -3.52 -5.59 24.22
N GLU A 130 -3.68 -6.06 22.99
CA GLU A 130 -4.77 -6.96 22.63
C GLU A 130 -4.69 -8.29 23.38
N LEU A 131 -3.50 -8.88 23.51
CA LEU A 131 -3.27 -10.11 24.24
C LEU A 131 -3.62 -9.94 25.74
N LYS A 132 -3.18 -8.85 26.37
CA LYS A 132 -3.54 -8.52 27.74
C LYS A 132 -5.06 -8.43 27.93
N LYS A 133 -5.74 -7.70 27.05
CA LYS A 133 -7.19 -7.55 27.09
C LYS A 133 -7.92 -8.90 26.98
N ARG A 134 -7.45 -9.77 26.09
CA ARG A 134 -7.99 -11.13 25.94
C ARG A 134 -7.76 -11.98 27.20
N PHE A 135 -6.58 -11.87 27.80
CA PHE A 135 -6.26 -12.56 29.05
C PHE A 135 -7.15 -12.09 30.21
N ASP A 136 -7.36 -10.78 30.38
CA ASP A 136 -8.20 -10.21 31.42
C ASP A 136 -9.66 -10.67 31.26
N ASN A 137 -10.19 -10.67 30.03
CA ASN A 137 -11.54 -11.15 29.73
C ASN A 137 -11.69 -12.66 30.08
N LEU A 138 -10.70 -13.46 29.72
CA LEU A 138 -10.70 -14.90 30.06
C LEU A 138 -10.63 -15.14 31.58
N HIS A 139 -9.80 -14.36 32.27
CA HIS A 139 -9.68 -14.44 33.72
C HIS A 139 -10.99 -14.07 34.44
N GLN A 140 -11.66 -12.99 34.01
CA GLN A 140 -12.97 -12.60 34.53
C GLN A 140 -14.04 -13.68 34.28
N ALA A 141 -14.09 -14.23 33.06
CA ALA A 141 -15.01 -15.30 32.70
C ALA A 141 -14.76 -16.56 33.56
N HIS A 142 -13.50 -16.93 33.78
CA HIS A 142 -13.13 -18.05 34.64
C HIS A 142 -13.54 -17.81 36.08
N ALA A 143 -13.30 -16.62 36.64
CA ALA A 143 -13.70 -16.25 37.98
C ALA A 143 -15.23 -16.33 38.18
N ALA A 144 -16.00 -15.85 37.19
CA ALA A 144 -17.46 -15.94 37.20
C ALA A 144 -17.96 -17.39 37.19
N VAL A 145 -17.34 -18.27 36.39
CA VAL A 145 -17.68 -19.71 36.37
C VAL A 145 -17.34 -20.38 37.71
N MET A 146 -16.21 -20.04 38.32
CA MET A 146 -15.84 -20.60 39.62
C MET A 146 -16.81 -20.17 40.72
N GLU A 147 -17.23 -18.90 40.70
CA GLU A 147 -18.22 -18.39 41.69
C GLU A 147 -19.59 -19.06 41.47
N ALA A 148 -20.05 -19.19 40.22
CA ALA A 148 -21.29 -19.90 39.89
C ALA A 148 -21.26 -21.37 40.34
N ARG A 149 -20.13 -22.06 40.18
CA ARG A 149 -19.95 -23.44 40.69
C ARG A 149 -20.05 -23.49 42.20
N LYS A 150 -19.39 -22.58 42.88
CA LYS A 150 -19.45 -22.49 44.35
C LYS A 150 -20.88 -22.26 44.87
N GLN A 151 -21.61 -21.33 44.22
CA GLN A 151 -23.02 -21.09 44.54
C GLN A 151 -23.89 -22.32 44.27
N ARG A 152 -23.72 -23.00 43.17
CA ARG A 152 -24.40 -24.26 42.88
C ARG A 152 -24.15 -25.33 43.96
N ASP A 153 -22.87 -25.50 44.33
CA ASP A 153 -22.49 -26.52 45.30
C ASP A 153 -23.04 -26.23 46.72
N ILE A 154 -23.27 -24.95 47.07
CA ILE A 154 -23.94 -24.52 48.30
C ILE A 154 -25.46 -24.77 48.22
N LEU A 155 -26.07 -24.59 47.04
CA LEU A 155 -27.51 -24.72 46.87
C LEU A 155 -27.98 -26.17 46.64
N ASN A 156 -27.14 -27.05 46.12
CA ASN A 156 -27.49 -28.43 45.85
C ASN A 156 -28.04 -29.18 47.10
N PRO A 157 -27.46 -29.07 48.30
CA PRO A 157 -28.02 -29.71 49.48
C PRO A 157 -29.41 -29.21 49.88
N LEU A 158 -29.76 -27.96 49.55
CA LEU A 158 -31.10 -27.41 49.80
C LEU A 158 -32.16 -28.03 48.93
N THR A 159 -31.83 -28.34 47.68
CA THR A 159 -32.76 -29.02 46.75
C THR A 159 -32.99 -30.46 47.14
N GLU A 160 -32.00 -31.15 47.73
CA GLU A 160 -32.14 -32.49 48.28
C GLU A 160 -33.03 -32.48 49.51
N LEU A 161 -32.83 -31.53 50.44
CA LEU A 161 -33.66 -31.36 51.64
C LEU A 161 -35.10 -30.98 51.29
N ASP A 162 -35.36 -30.17 50.30
CA ASP A 162 -36.70 -29.81 49.82
C ASP A 162 -37.42 -31.04 49.25
N HIS A 163 -36.71 -31.89 48.50
CA HIS A 163 -37.26 -33.15 48.00
C HIS A 163 -37.64 -34.10 49.12
N ASP A 164 -36.80 -34.28 50.14
CA ASP A 164 -37.06 -35.11 51.33
C ASP A 164 -38.21 -34.57 52.14
N TYR A 165 -38.33 -33.26 52.32
CA TYR A 165 -39.43 -32.58 52.99
C TYR A 165 -40.75 -32.82 52.27
N SER A 166 -40.79 -32.64 50.96
CA SER A 166 -42.01 -32.86 50.17
C SER A 166 -42.49 -34.32 50.22
N GLN A 167 -41.58 -35.30 50.27
CA GLN A 167 -41.96 -36.69 50.41
C GLN A 167 -42.53 -37.01 51.78
N THR A 168 -42.09 -36.30 52.86
CA THR A 168 -42.62 -36.53 54.20
C THR A 168 -43.96 -35.85 54.44
N GLU A 169 -44.33 -34.81 53.66
CA GLU A 169 -45.59 -34.10 53.76
C GLU A 169 -46.75 -34.84 53.01
N GLU A 170 -46.44 -35.74 52.09
CA GLU A 170 -47.40 -36.57 51.36
C GLU A 170 -47.73 -37.88 52.05
N LEU A 171 -47.15 -38.14 53.22
CA LEU A 171 -47.42 -39.30 54.07
C LEU A 171 -48.34 -38.96 55.26
#